data_8ac737b511d94cebf4c562a041c84aab
#
_entry.id   8ac737b511d94cebf4c562a041c84aab
#
_cell.length_a   1.000
_cell.length_b   1.000
_cell.length_c   1.000
_cell.angle_alpha   90.00
_cell.angle_beta   90.00
_cell.angle_gamma   90.00
#
_symmetry.space_group_name_H-M   'P 1'
#
loop_
_entity.id
_entity.type
_entity.pdbx_description
1 polymer ?
#
loop_
_entity_poly.entity_id
_entity_poly.type
_entity_poly.pdbx_seq_one_letter_code
_entity_poly.pdbx_strand_id
1 'polypeptide(L)'
;MEAAEGKASEIGVDMDIAITDDNGSLLMFHRMDDGRITSIDVAISKAFTAAAARKSTRAYGEVGGAGGPAFGIHVSNQGKFMIVAGGLPLFVKEQIVGGVGCSSGSPDQDEVVAQAGIDAFLSQL
;
A
#
# COMPACT_ATOMS: atom_id res chain seq x y z
N MET A 1 -5.04 -7.95 7.98
CA MET A 1 -5.96 -6.80 8.16
C MET A 1 -5.99 -6.30 9.59
N GLU A 2 -6.30 -7.14 10.58
CA GLU A 2 -6.44 -6.70 11.98
C GLU A 2 -5.23 -5.95 12.54
N ALA A 3 -4.03 -6.41 12.24
CA ALA A 3 -2.81 -5.77 12.74
C ALA A 3 -2.63 -4.37 12.16
N ALA A 4 -2.96 -4.18 10.89
CA ALA A 4 -2.92 -2.87 10.27
C ALA A 4 -3.95 -1.93 10.89
N GLU A 5 -5.18 -2.39 11.09
CA GLU A 5 -6.22 -1.61 11.77
C GLU A 5 -5.82 -1.25 13.20
N GLY A 6 -5.21 -2.20 13.92
CA GLY A 6 -4.72 -1.96 15.27
C GLY A 6 -3.65 -0.87 15.32
N LYS A 7 -2.72 -0.89 14.37
CA LYS A 7 -1.69 0.15 14.28
C LYS A 7 -2.30 1.51 13.93
N ALA A 8 -3.27 1.54 13.02
CA ALA A 8 -3.97 2.77 12.67
C ALA A 8 -4.65 3.38 13.90
N SER A 9 -5.32 2.55 14.69
CA SER A 9 -5.95 3.00 15.94
C SER A 9 -4.91 3.49 16.94
N GLU A 10 -3.78 2.79 17.06
CA GLU A 10 -2.70 3.17 17.96
C GLU A 10 -2.15 4.56 17.65
N ILE A 11 -1.96 4.87 16.36
CA ILE A 11 -1.45 6.19 15.94
C ILE A 11 -2.56 7.24 15.78
N GLY A 12 -3.82 6.86 16.00
CA GLY A 12 -4.95 7.79 15.98
C GLY A 12 -5.38 8.25 14.61
N VAL A 13 -5.19 7.44 13.57
CA VAL A 13 -5.56 7.78 12.20
C VAL A 13 -6.38 6.65 11.60
N ASP A 14 -7.64 6.92 11.27
CA ASP A 14 -8.46 5.95 10.53
C ASP A 14 -7.95 5.82 9.11
N MET A 15 -7.81 4.60 8.66
CA MET A 15 -7.19 4.26 7.37
C MET A 15 -8.16 3.53 6.45
N ASP A 16 -7.85 3.66 5.16
CA ASP A 16 -8.34 2.76 4.13
C ASP A 16 -7.22 1.76 3.88
N ILE A 17 -7.51 0.47 3.98
CA ILE A 17 -6.50 -0.59 3.93
C ILE A 17 -6.90 -1.62 2.88
N ALA A 18 -5.99 -1.89 1.94
CA ALA A 18 -6.19 -2.87 0.87
C ALA A 18 -5.10 -3.94 0.94
N ILE A 19 -5.49 -5.19 0.66
CA ILE A 19 -4.59 -6.33 0.58
C ILE A 19 -4.84 -7.02 -0.76
N THR A 20 -3.76 -7.29 -1.48
CA THR A 20 -3.81 -7.96 -2.80
C THR A 20 -3.05 -9.27 -2.78
N ASP A 21 -3.28 -10.08 -3.82
CA ASP A 21 -2.47 -11.26 -4.09
C ASP A 21 -1.17 -10.87 -4.81
N ASP A 22 -0.43 -11.87 -5.27
CA ASP A 22 0.86 -11.68 -5.95
C ASP A 22 0.74 -11.01 -7.32
N ASN A 23 -0.44 -11.00 -7.91
CA ASN A 23 -0.72 -10.33 -9.18
C ASN A 23 -1.22 -8.90 -8.99
N GLY A 24 -1.42 -8.47 -7.76
CA GLY A 24 -2.00 -7.17 -7.48
C GLY A 24 -3.53 -7.14 -7.48
N SER A 25 -4.18 -8.30 -7.59
CA SER A 25 -5.64 -8.39 -7.55
C SER A 25 -6.14 -8.28 -6.11
N LEU A 26 -7.17 -7.49 -5.91
CA LEU A 26 -7.70 -7.21 -4.57
C LEU A 26 -8.29 -8.47 -3.92
N LEU A 27 -7.84 -8.76 -2.69
CA LEU A 27 -8.35 -9.84 -1.86
C LEU A 27 -9.22 -9.33 -0.72
N MET A 28 -8.83 -8.21 -0.11
CA MET A 28 -9.53 -7.68 1.07
C MET A 28 -9.35 -6.17 1.13
N PHE A 29 -10.41 -5.49 1.51
CA PHE A 29 -10.40 -4.05 1.70
C PHE A 29 -11.26 -3.67 2.91
N HIS A 30 -10.78 -2.72 3.70
CA HIS A 30 -11.56 -2.13 4.79
C HIS A 30 -11.31 -0.64 4.88
N ARG A 31 -12.38 0.15 4.85
CA ARG A 31 -12.31 1.57 5.18
C ARG A 31 -12.78 1.74 6.63
N MET A 32 -11.87 2.16 7.51
CA MET A 32 -12.23 2.48 8.88
C MET A 32 -13.19 3.68 8.89
N ASP A 33 -13.91 3.88 9.99
CA ASP A 33 -15.08 4.77 10.03
C ASP A 33 -14.83 6.17 9.46
N ASP A 34 -13.70 6.79 9.80
CA ASP A 34 -13.37 8.13 9.32
C ASP A 34 -12.36 8.13 8.16
N GLY A 35 -12.10 6.98 7.55
CA GLY A 35 -11.26 6.89 6.36
C GLY A 35 -11.89 7.67 5.20
N ARG A 36 -11.03 8.37 4.42
CA ARG A 36 -11.54 9.20 3.31
C ARG A 36 -12.03 8.35 2.15
N ILE A 37 -13.12 8.78 1.51
CA ILE A 37 -13.68 8.08 0.35
C ILE A 37 -12.68 8.05 -0.81
N THR A 38 -11.97 9.14 -1.06
CA THR A 38 -10.96 9.19 -2.12
C THR A 38 -9.80 8.22 -1.87
N SER A 39 -9.56 7.87 -0.62
CA SER A 39 -8.49 6.96 -0.24
C SER A 39 -8.83 5.48 -0.52
N ILE A 40 -10.08 5.16 -0.82
CA ILE A 40 -10.45 3.80 -1.24
C ILE A 40 -9.64 3.43 -2.48
N ASP A 41 -9.72 4.26 -3.52
CA ASP A 41 -9.00 4.03 -4.76
C ASP A 41 -7.48 4.10 -4.55
N VAL A 42 -7.02 5.06 -3.78
CA VAL A 42 -5.58 5.25 -3.51
C VAL A 42 -4.99 4.04 -2.78
N ALA A 43 -5.66 3.53 -1.75
CA ALA A 43 -5.19 2.36 -1.00
C ALA A 43 -5.10 1.12 -1.90
N ILE A 44 -6.14 0.89 -2.71
CA ILE A 44 -6.17 -0.24 -3.64
C ILE A 44 -5.05 -0.10 -4.68
N SER A 45 -4.84 1.09 -5.21
CA SER A 45 -3.78 1.36 -6.19
C SER A 45 -2.38 1.19 -5.58
N LYS A 46 -2.19 1.60 -4.32
CA LYS A 46 -0.92 1.38 -3.61
C LYS A 46 -0.63 -0.11 -3.45
N ALA A 47 -1.62 -0.89 -3.02
CA ALA A 47 -1.45 -2.34 -2.86
C ALA A 47 -1.15 -3.02 -4.21
N PHE A 48 -1.90 -2.66 -5.25
CA PHE A 48 -1.67 -3.14 -6.60
C PHE A 48 -0.24 -2.87 -7.06
N THR A 49 0.18 -1.62 -6.96
CA THR A 49 1.51 -1.21 -7.42
C THR A 49 2.61 -1.97 -6.70
N ALA A 50 2.52 -2.05 -5.38
CA ALA A 50 3.54 -2.72 -4.57
C ALA A 50 3.67 -4.20 -4.93
N ALA A 51 2.57 -4.91 -5.10
CA ALA A 51 2.58 -6.32 -5.45
C ALA A 51 3.02 -6.54 -6.90
N ALA A 52 2.40 -5.84 -7.85
CA ALA A 52 2.62 -6.06 -9.27
C ALA A 52 4.00 -5.60 -9.72
N ALA A 53 4.50 -4.50 -9.17
CA ALA A 53 5.82 -3.96 -9.50
C ALA A 53 6.92 -4.44 -8.53
N ARG A 54 6.56 -5.14 -7.46
CA ARG A 54 7.49 -5.77 -6.51
C ARG A 54 8.40 -4.79 -5.80
N LYS A 55 7.92 -3.58 -5.56
CA LYS A 55 8.65 -2.52 -4.85
C LYS A 55 7.66 -1.65 -4.09
N SER A 56 8.14 -0.99 -3.04
CA SER A 56 7.31 -0.04 -2.32
C SER A 56 6.89 1.13 -3.21
N THR A 57 5.72 1.69 -2.95
CA THR A 57 5.29 2.89 -3.66
C THR A 57 6.17 4.10 -3.32
N ARG A 58 6.83 4.10 -2.16
CA ARG A 58 7.85 5.11 -1.83
C ARG A 58 9.01 5.08 -2.82
N ALA A 59 9.52 3.89 -3.15
CA ALA A 59 10.62 3.75 -4.11
C ALA A 59 10.22 4.29 -5.49
N TYR A 60 9.00 4.03 -5.91
CA TYR A 60 8.50 4.58 -7.18
C TYR A 60 8.23 6.07 -7.11
N GLY A 61 7.93 6.61 -5.94
CA GLY A 61 7.84 8.06 -5.76
C GLY A 61 9.15 8.77 -6.04
N GLU A 62 10.27 8.14 -5.69
CA GLU A 62 11.61 8.69 -5.92
C GLU A 62 11.96 8.75 -7.40
N VAL A 63 11.59 7.73 -8.18
CA VAL A 63 11.96 7.66 -9.60
C VAL A 63 10.85 8.17 -10.52
N GLY A 64 9.61 8.13 -10.07
CA GLY A 64 8.43 8.49 -10.88
C GLY A 64 7.88 9.88 -10.59
N GLY A 65 8.39 10.57 -9.58
CA GLY A 65 7.98 11.92 -9.25
C GLY A 65 8.63 12.97 -10.16
N ALA A 66 8.29 14.22 -9.95
CA ALA A 66 8.80 15.32 -10.76
C ALA A 66 10.33 15.31 -10.79
N GLY A 67 10.91 15.38 -11.98
CA GLY A 67 12.36 15.33 -12.17
C GLY A 67 12.98 13.94 -12.13
N GLY A 68 12.20 12.90 -11.82
CA GLY A 68 12.69 11.53 -11.78
C GLY A 68 12.82 10.90 -13.16
N PRO A 69 13.66 9.85 -13.31
CA PRO A 69 13.90 9.22 -14.61
C PRO A 69 12.69 8.48 -15.18
N ALA A 70 11.72 8.14 -14.34
CA ALA A 70 10.49 7.46 -14.75
C ALA A 70 9.25 8.36 -14.57
N PHE A 71 9.44 9.67 -14.57
CA PHE A 71 8.30 10.59 -14.44
C PHE A 71 7.26 10.30 -15.53
N GLY A 72 6.01 10.17 -15.12
CA GLY A 72 4.91 9.80 -16.02
C GLY A 72 4.46 8.35 -15.85
N ILE A 73 5.23 7.51 -15.13
CA ILE A 73 4.86 6.11 -14.92
C ILE A 73 3.48 5.96 -14.25
N HIS A 74 3.09 6.96 -13.47
CA HIS A 74 1.79 6.95 -12.76
C HIS A 74 0.59 7.00 -13.71
N VAL A 75 0.80 7.37 -14.95
CA VAL A 75 -0.26 7.35 -15.98
C VAL A 75 -0.49 5.95 -16.51
N SER A 76 0.50 5.06 -16.37
CA SER A 76 0.41 3.68 -16.85
C SER A 76 -0.59 2.87 -16.01
N ASN A 77 -0.90 1.66 -16.50
CA ASN A 77 -1.82 0.75 -15.82
C ASN A 77 -3.18 1.42 -15.53
N GLN A 78 -3.63 2.25 -16.47
CA GLN A 78 -4.92 2.96 -16.39
C GLN A 78 -5.00 3.87 -15.16
N GLY A 79 -3.88 4.49 -14.81
CA GLY A 79 -3.80 5.40 -13.65
C GLY A 79 -3.68 4.70 -12.31
N LYS A 80 -3.57 3.38 -12.28
CA LYS A 80 -3.47 2.62 -11.02
C LYS A 80 -2.05 2.56 -10.46
N PHE A 81 -1.05 2.97 -11.23
CA PHE A 81 0.34 2.94 -10.78
C PHE A 81 0.58 4.09 -9.79
N MET A 82 0.66 3.77 -8.51
CA MET A 82 0.72 4.78 -7.45
C MET A 82 2.16 5.05 -7.04
N ILE A 83 2.51 6.34 -6.93
CA ILE A 83 3.88 6.77 -6.61
C ILE A 83 3.97 7.50 -5.27
N VAL A 84 2.98 7.33 -4.39
CA VAL A 84 2.96 7.92 -3.05
C VAL A 84 3.12 6.79 -2.02
N ALA A 85 3.99 7.01 -1.04
CA ALA A 85 4.28 6.00 -0.01
C ALA A 85 3.03 5.52 0.72
N GLY A 86 3.04 4.28 1.14
CA GLY A 86 1.92 3.61 1.81
C GLY A 86 1.59 2.25 1.23
N GLY A 87 2.21 1.88 0.11
CA GLY A 87 2.11 0.54 -0.47
C GLY A 87 3.40 -0.22 -0.28
N LEU A 88 3.30 -1.43 0.27
CA LEU A 88 4.46 -2.29 0.52
C LEU A 88 4.24 -3.67 -0.08
N PRO A 89 5.27 -4.23 -0.75
CA PRO A 89 5.19 -5.60 -1.23
C PRO A 89 5.40 -6.58 -0.07
N LEU A 90 4.73 -7.71 -0.15
CA LEU A 90 4.91 -8.79 0.82
C LEU A 90 5.68 -9.92 0.15
N PHE A 91 6.89 -10.17 0.64
CA PHE A 91 7.72 -11.25 0.16
C PHE A 91 7.83 -12.35 1.21
N VAL A 92 7.80 -13.60 0.76
CA VAL A 92 8.13 -14.76 1.59
C VAL A 92 9.24 -15.50 0.85
N LYS A 93 10.42 -15.63 1.48
CA LYS A 93 11.57 -16.30 0.87
C LYS A 93 11.88 -15.77 -0.54
N GLU A 94 11.92 -14.46 -0.67
CA GLU A 94 12.23 -13.74 -1.91
C GLU A 94 11.16 -13.86 -3.00
N GLN A 95 10.02 -14.51 -2.72
CA GLN A 95 8.90 -14.56 -3.65
C GLN A 95 7.82 -13.59 -3.25
N ILE A 96 7.29 -12.85 -4.23
CA ILE A 96 6.17 -11.96 -3.98
C ILE A 96 4.91 -12.80 -3.72
N VAL A 97 4.20 -12.50 -2.64
CA VAL A 97 2.95 -13.18 -2.30
C VAL A 97 1.77 -12.22 -2.21
N GLY A 98 2.02 -10.93 -2.20
CA GLY A 98 0.93 -9.96 -2.14
C GLY A 98 1.44 -8.54 -1.93
N GLY A 99 0.50 -7.65 -1.68
CA GLY A 99 0.78 -6.26 -1.35
C GLY A 99 -0.21 -5.72 -0.33
N VAL A 100 0.24 -4.74 0.43
CA VAL A 100 -0.61 -4.00 1.38
C VAL A 100 -0.53 -2.53 1.04
N GLY A 101 -1.68 -1.88 0.90
CA GLY A 101 -1.76 -0.46 0.60
C GLY A 101 -2.64 0.26 1.60
N CYS A 102 -2.15 1.37 2.13
CA CYS A 102 -2.87 2.18 3.09
C CYS A 102 -2.93 3.63 2.63
N SER A 103 -4.03 4.30 2.94
CA SER A 103 -4.24 5.70 2.64
C SER A 103 -5.16 6.32 3.69
N SER A 104 -5.24 7.61 3.75
CA SER A 104 -5.98 8.50 4.65
C SER A 104 -5.12 9.19 5.70
N GLY A 105 -3.89 8.78 5.91
CA GLY A 105 -2.93 9.50 6.74
C GLY A 105 -1.93 10.27 5.88
N SER A 106 -0.83 10.68 6.49
CA SER A 106 0.33 11.13 5.73
C SER A 106 0.98 9.91 5.06
N PRO A 107 1.81 10.11 4.01
CA PRO A 107 2.52 8.99 3.40
C PRO A 107 3.31 8.14 4.40
N ASP A 108 3.96 8.76 5.37
CA ASP A 108 4.71 8.04 6.40
C ASP A 108 3.79 7.24 7.32
N GLN A 109 2.66 7.81 7.74
CA GLN A 109 1.67 7.10 8.56
C GLN A 109 1.08 5.92 7.80
N ASP A 110 0.76 6.12 6.52
CA ASP A 110 0.22 5.07 5.65
C ASP A 110 1.18 3.88 5.60
N GLU A 111 2.48 4.16 5.41
CA GLU A 111 3.50 3.11 5.33
C GLU A 111 3.70 2.38 6.66
N VAL A 112 3.64 3.09 7.78
CA VAL A 112 3.74 2.48 9.12
C VAL A 112 2.60 1.48 9.35
N VAL A 113 1.39 1.82 8.93
CA VAL A 113 0.23 0.94 9.06
C VAL A 113 0.37 -0.29 8.15
N ALA A 114 0.80 -0.09 6.90
CA ALA A 114 1.03 -1.19 5.97
C ALA A 114 2.10 -2.14 6.51
N GLN A 115 3.19 -1.60 7.07
CA GLN A 115 4.28 -2.40 7.63
C GLN A 115 3.80 -3.25 8.81
N ALA A 116 2.92 -2.71 9.66
CA ALA A 116 2.36 -3.48 10.78
C ALA A 116 1.60 -4.72 10.28
N GLY A 117 0.86 -4.58 9.19
CA GLY A 117 0.17 -5.72 8.58
C GLY A 117 1.12 -6.78 8.07
N ILE A 118 2.19 -6.36 7.39
CA ILE A 118 3.22 -7.27 6.87
C ILE A 118 3.94 -7.98 8.01
N ASP A 119 4.35 -7.24 9.05
CA ASP A 119 5.05 -7.81 10.19
C ASP A 119 4.22 -8.89 10.89
N ALA A 120 2.92 -8.64 11.06
CA ALA A 120 2.01 -9.60 11.68
C ALA A 120 1.89 -10.88 10.83
N PHE A 121 1.80 -10.74 9.52
CA PHE A 121 1.74 -11.88 8.60
C PHE A 121 3.02 -12.72 8.71
N LEU A 122 4.17 -12.07 8.62
CA LEU A 122 5.47 -12.76 8.65
C LEU A 122 5.72 -13.45 10.00
N SER A 123 5.20 -12.90 11.09
CA SER A 123 5.38 -13.49 12.43
C SER A 123 4.61 -14.80 12.60
N GLN A 124 3.66 -15.11 11.73
CA GLN A 124 2.83 -16.31 11.80
C GLN A 124 3.36 -17.46 10.92
N LEU A 125 4.46 -17.25 10.22
CA LEU A 125 5.03 -18.27 9.32
C LEU A 125 5.94 -19.25 10.05
#